data_972a8628bd9611458321673790330b83
#
_entry.id   972a8628bd9611458321673790330b83
#
_cell.length_a   1.000
_cell.length_b   1.000
_cell.length_c   1.000
_cell.angle_alpha   90.00
_cell.angle_beta   90.00
_cell.angle_gamma   90.00
#
_symmetry.space_group_name_H-M   'P 1'
#
loop_
_entity.id
_entity.type
_entity.pdbx_description
1 polymer ?
#
loop_
_entity_poly.entity_id
_entity_poly.type
_entity_poly.pdbx_seq_one_letter_code
_entity_poly.pdbx_strand_id
1 'polypeptide(L)'
;MKYIEVVQYNDNWPKIFEQEAVSIKQALGDNCIKIHHVGSTSVPGLSAKPIIDIIAVTKVPENTIKPLELLGFNYKGEYNIPMHFGFNKKEDTQINLHVYEQGNAEIKLNIMFRDYLRKYPEICQEYVELKNNLLLQKSSYEKNNRLVTGYNMGKDAFIKMILDKAGFNEIRIVHCAHHYDWEEYHRIYEEQIFKPINLFYDRSHPDFHSKNHYHFVLYQGTKIASIAHIEFLNTSESVIRAFATDAQYEYHYYFTYMIKFLEKWINYQGRKIDIKNYDNSKIS
;
A
#
# COMPACT_ATOMS: atom_id res chain seq x y z
N MET A 1 -4.46 14.81 20.92
CA MET A 1 -5.10 13.87 19.97
C MET A 1 -5.37 14.61 18.67
N LYS A 2 -4.97 14.09 17.52
CA LYS A 2 -5.28 14.75 16.24
C LYS A 2 -6.72 14.42 15.88
N TYR A 3 -7.61 15.39 15.93
CA TYR A 3 -9.03 15.21 15.60
C TYR A 3 -9.16 14.84 14.10
N ILE A 4 -9.99 13.83 13.81
CA ILE A 4 -10.33 13.44 12.44
C ILE A 4 -11.64 14.13 12.09
N GLU A 5 -11.57 15.09 11.18
CA GLU A 5 -12.74 15.80 10.69
C GLU A 5 -13.25 15.13 9.39
N VAL A 6 -14.54 14.82 9.35
CA VAL A 6 -15.25 14.36 8.15
C VAL A 6 -16.36 15.36 7.87
N VAL A 7 -16.38 15.90 6.67
CA VAL A 7 -17.37 16.92 6.23
C VAL A 7 -18.23 16.34 5.10
N GLN A 8 -19.37 16.99 4.84
CA GLN A 8 -20.21 16.69 3.69
C GLN A 8 -19.42 16.90 2.38
N TYR A 9 -19.86 16.23 1.31
CA TYR A 9 -19.25 16.39 -0.01
C TYR A 9 -19.24 17.87 -0.43
N ASN A 10 -18.12 18.29 -1.00
CA ASN A 10 -17.94 19.66 -1.48
C ASN A 10 -17.72 19.65 -3.01
N ASP A 11 -18.60 20.31 -3.75
CA ASP A 11 -18.58 20.41 -5.21
C ASP A 11 -17.34 21.12 -5.76
N ASN A 12 -16.54 21.76 -4.91
CA ASN A 12 -15.27 22.36 -5.31
C ASN A 12 -14.10 21.34 -5.34
N TRP A 13 -14.22 20.16 -4.73
CA TRP A 13 -13.13 19.17 -4.74
C TRP A 13 -12.68 18.74 -6.15
N PRO A 14 -13.59 18.48 -7.11
CA PRO A 14 -13.17 18.21 -8.49
C PRO A 14 -12.40 19.37 -9.13
N LYS A 15 -12.78 20.62 -8.88
CA LYS A 15 -12.10 21.80 -9.42
C LYS A 15 -10.70 21.96 -8.85
N ILE A 16 -10.53 21.74 -7.53
CA ILE A 16 -9.22 21.75 -6.87
C ILE A 16 -8.33 20.66 -7.48
N PHE A 17 -8.87 19.44 -7.65
CA PHE A 17 -8.15 18.36 -8.31
C PHE A 17 -7.71 18.75 -9.73
N GLU A 18 -8.59 19.33 -10.55
CA GLU A 18 -8.27 19.72 -11.94
C GLU A 18 -7.13 20.72 -12.00
N GLN A 19 -7.14 21.73 -11.12
CA GLN A 19 -6.08 22.75 -11.04
C GLN A 19 -4.74 22.12 -10.67
N GLU A 20 -4.72 21.25 -9.64
CA GLU A 20 -3.50 20.54 -9.24
C GLU A 20 -3.02 19.58 -10.32
N ALA A 21 -3.93 18.87 -10.98
CA ALA A 21 -3.57 17.93 -12.05
C ALA A 21 -2.89 18.64 -13.23
N VAL A 22 -3.32 19.84 -13.59
CA VAL A 22 -2.67 20.66 -14.62
C VAL A 22 -1.24 21.01 -14.20
N SER A 23 -1.07 21.52 -12.97
CA SER A 23 0.24 21.92 -12.43
C SER A 23 1.20 20.71 -12.35
N ILE A 24 0.73 19.59 -11.83
CA ILE A 24 1.51 18.34 -11.73
C ILE A 24 1.92 17.85 -13.13
N LYS A 25 0.98 17.85 -14.09
CA LYS A 25 1.26 17.41 -15.46
C LYS A 25 2.31 18.29 -16.14
N GLN A 26 2.24 19.60 -15.95
CA GLN A 26 3.22 20.54 -16.48
C GLN A 26 4.60 20.33 -15.88
N ALA A 27 4.69 20.15 -14.55
CA ALA A 27 5.96 19.92 -13.87
C ALA A 27 6.63 18.60 -14.26
N LEU A 28 5.85 17.54 -14.46
CA LEU A 28 6.35 16.22 -14.80
C LEU A 28 6.58 16.00 -16.30
N GLY A 29 5.99 16.85 -17.16
CA GLY A 29 6.14 16.80 -18.62
C GLY A 29 5.87 15.40 -19.20
N ASP A 30 6.75 14.93 -20.08
CA ASP A 30 6.66 13.62 -20.76
C ASP A 30 6.80 12.40 -19.83
N ASN A 31 7.23 12.60 -18.58
CA ASN A 31 7.27 11.55 -17.58
C ASN A 31 5.87 11.23 -17.04
N CYS A 32 4.93 12.17 -17.12
CA CYS A 32 3.54 12.00 -16.67
C CYS A 32 2.68 11.35 -17.75
N ILE A 33 2.22 10.13 -17.48
CA ILE A 33 1.34 9.37 -18.39
C ILE A 33 -0.13 9.75 -18.16
N LYS A 34 -0.55 9.74 -16.86
CA LYS A 34 -1.94 10.01 -16.50
C LYS A 34 -2.06 10.50 -15.05
N ILE A 35 -3.11 11.26 -14.77
CA ILE A 35 -3.43 11.72 -13.42
C ILE A 35 -4.87 11.34 -13.11
N HIS A 36 -5.11 10.87 -11.87
CA HIS A 36 -6.43 10.44 -11.42
C HIS A 36 -6.79 11.07 -10.09
N HIS A 37 -8.02 11.58 -9.98
CA HIS A 37 -8.65 11.89 -8.70
C HIS A 37 -9.13 10.57 -8.08
N VAL A 38 -8.66 10.25 -6.91
CA VAL A 38 -9.02 9.03 -6.16
C VAL A 38 -9.44 9.37 -4.73
N GLY A 39 -9.65 8.37 -3.90
CA GLY A 39 -10.11 8.56 -2.53
C GLY A 39 -11.55 9.07 -2.42
N SER A 40 -11.97 9.35 -1.19
CA SER A 40 -13.38 9.68 -0.90
C SER A 40 -13.84 10.99 -1.54
N THR A 41 -12.96 11.99 -1.66
CA THR A 41 -13.31 13.30 -2.27
C THR A 41 -13.57 13.22 -3.78
N SER A 42 -13.16 12.12 -4.40
CA SER A 42 -13.42 11.87 -5.83
C SER A 42 -14.81 11.30 -6.10
N VAL A 43 -15.56 10.89 -5.07
CA VAL A 43 -16.90 10.26 -5.21
C VAL A 43 -17.97 11.29 -4.87
N PRO A 44 -18.81 11.72 -5.83
CA PRO A 44 -19.88 12.67 -5.58
C PRO A 44 -20.82 12.23 -4.46
N GLY A 45 -21.17 13.14 -3.56
CA GLY A 45 -22.06 12.89 -2.42
C GLY A 45 -21.41 12.18 -1.23
N LEU A 46 -20.17 11.69 -1.34
CA LEU A 46 -19.50 10.96 -0.26
C LEU A 46 -18.87 11.93 0.75
N SER A 47 -19.36 11.90 2.00
CA SER A 47 -18.71 12.62 3.11
C SER A 47 -17.28 12.16 3.30
N ALA A 48 -16.33 13.08 3.46
CA ALA A 48 -14.90 12.77 3.49
C ALA A 48 -14.11 13.70 4.42
N LYS A 49 -12.88 13.31 4.75
CA LYS A 49 -11.87 14.27 5.20
C LYS A 49 -11.63 15.23 4.03
N PRO A 50 -11.47 16.55 4.27
CA PRO A 50 -11.22 17.52 3.19
C PRO A 50 -9.77 17.39 2.68
N ILE A 51 -9.47 16.27 2.06
CA ILE A 51 -8.16 15.91 1.51
C ILE A 51 -8.36 15.43 0.07
N ILE A 52 -7.67 16.04 -0.87
CA ILE A 52 -7.66 15.61 -2.26
C ILE A 52 -6.59 14.55 -2.45
N ASP A 53 -7.01 13.31 -2.73
CA ASP A 53 -6.09 12.22 -3.02
C ASP A 53 -5.92 12.10 -4.55
N ILE A 54 -4.68 12.21 -5.02
CA ILE A 54 -4.29 12.21 -6.42
C ILE A 54 -3.35 11.04 -6.69
N ILE A 55 -3.55 10.32 -7.79
CA ILE A 55 -2.57 9.39 -8.34
C ILE A 55 -1.98 9.99 -9.60
N ALA A 56 -0.66 10.11 -9.66
CA ALA A 56 0.10 10.37 -10.89
C ALA A 56 0.77 9.08 -11.36
N VAL A 57 0.44 8.67 -12.58
CA VAL A 57 1.05 7.53 -13.27
C VAL A 57 2.22 8.05 -14.09
N THR A 58 3.41 7.49 -13.89
CA THR A 58 4.65 7.97 -14.51
C THR A 58 5.45 6.84 -15.15
N LYS A 59 6.40 7.20 -16.01
CA LYS A 59 7.36 6.28 -16.62
C LYS A 59 8.47 5.93 -15.63
N VAL A 60 9.00 6.95 -14.93
CA VAL A 60 10.13 6.85 -14.00
C VAL A 60 9.77 7.68 -12.76
N PRO A 61 9.21 7.05 -11.69
CA PRO A 61 8.76 7.75 -10.49
C PRO A 61 9.85 8.56 -9.79
N GLU A 62 11.09 8.08 -9.77
CA GLU A 62 12.23 8.73 -9.12
C GLU A 62 12.47 10.15 -9.66
N ASN A 63 12.19 10.37 -10.95
CA ASN A 63 12.38 11.65 -11.62
C ASN A 63 11.30 12.68 -11.24
N THR A 64 10.33 12.31 -10.39
CA THR A 64 9.24 13.20 -9.99
C THR A 64 9.57 14.01 -8.74
N ILE A 65 10.54 13.57 -7.91
CA ILE A 65 10.79 14.16 -6.59
C ILE A 65 11.08 15.65 -6.72
N LYS A 66 12.14 16.03 -7.43
CA LYS A 66 12.56 17.42 -7.54
C LYS A 66 11.52 18.33 -8.23
N PRO A 67 10.88 17.95 -9.36
CA PRO A 67 9.82 18.76 -9.95
C PRO A 67 8.62 19.00 -9.03
N LEU A 68 8.21 18.00 -8.25
CA LEU A 68 7.08 18.12 -7.34
C LEU A 68 7.43 18.94 -6.10
N GLU A 69 8.66 18.83 -5.59
CA GLU A 69 9.14 19.70 -4.50
C GLU A 69 9.13 21.19 -4.92
N LEU A 70 9.49 21.50 -6.17
CA LEU A 70 9.40 22.86 -6.71
C LEU A 70 7.96 23.38 -6.80
N LEU A 71 6.95 22.49 -6.88
CA LEU A 71 5.52 22.82 -6.78
C LEU A 71 5.01 22.91 -5.33
N GLY A 72 5.89 22.84 -4.32
CA GLY A 72 5.53 22.89 -2.91
C GLY A 72 5.07 21.57 -2.29
N PHE A 73 5.22 20.44 -2.99
CA PHE A 73 4.98 19.14 -2.40
C PHE A 73 6.15 18.70 -1.51
N ASN A 74 5.83 18.05 -0.39
CA ASN A 74 6.83 17.43 0.48
C ASN A 74 6.88 15.94 0.20
N TYR A 75 8.04 15.42 -0.19
CA TYR A 75 8.27 13.98 -0.35
C TYR A 75 8.19 13.24 0.99
N LYS A 76 7.50 12.10 1.05
CA LYS A 76 7.24 11.31 2.26
C LYS A 76 7.72 9.86 2.16
N GLY A 77 8.23 9.44 1.01
CA GLY A 77 8.71 8.07 0.81
C GLY A 77 7.60 7.06 0.51
N GLU A 78 7.93 5.79 0.75
CA GLU A 78 7.14 4.65 0.30
C GLU A 78 5.94 4.28 1.20
N TYR A 79 5.95 4.64 2.48
CA TYR A 79 5.02 4.11 3.50
C TYR A 79 5.08 2.57 3.57
N ASN A 80 3.92 1.89 3.48
CA ASN A 80 3.82 0.44 3.46
C ASN A 80 3.72 -0.16 2.03
N ILE A 81 3.77 0.66 1.00
CA ILE A 81 3.73 0.23 -0.41
C ILE A 81 5.11 0.46 -1.01
N PRO A 82 5.89 -0.61 -1.24
CA PRO A 82 7.21 -0.50 -1.84
C PRO A 82 7.14 0.14 -3.23
N MET A 83 8.14 0.94 -3.59
CA MET A 83 8.20 1.68 -4.85
C MET A 83 7.06 2.71 -5.03
N HIS A 84 6.40 3.10 -3.94
CA HIS A 84 5.47 4.19 -3.89
C HIS A 84 6.20 5.50 -3.59
N PHE A 85 5.91 6.55 -4.35
CA PHE A 85 6.44 7.89 -4.10
C PHE A 85 5.31 8.77 -3.56
N GLY A 86 5.23 8.84 -2.23
CA GLY A 86 4.20 9.60 -1.54
C GLY A 86 4.61 11.06 -1.34
N PHE A 87 3.67 11.97 -1.57
CA PHE A 87 3.86 13.40 -1.34
C PHE A 87 2.65 14.00 -0.64
N ASN A 88 2.85 15.10 0.05
CA ASN A 88 1.76 15.94 0.51
C ASN A 88 2.05 17.43 0.29
N LYS A 89 0.99 18.19 0.09
CA LYS A 89 0.99 19.65 0.07
C LYS A 89 -0.16 20.14 0.91
N LYS A 90 0.05 21.18 1.71
CA LYS A 90 -0.98 21.79 2.53
C LYS A 90 -1.00 23.30 2.27
N GLU A 91 -2.03 23.71 1.61
CA GLU A 91 -2.45 25.10 1.44
C GLU A 91 -3.82 25.27 2.11
N ASP A 92 -4.79 25.85 1.44
CA ASP A 92 -6.18 25.93 1.92
C ASP A 92 -6.80 24.52 2.04
N THR A 93 -6.50 23.64 1.10
CA THR A 93 -6.90 22.23 1.10
C THR A 93 -5.66 21.33 1.14
N GLN A 94 -5.68 20.28 1.96
CA GLN A 94 -4.61 19.28 1.96
C GLN A 94 -4.70 18.40 0.70
N ILE A 95 -3.55 18.17 0.07
CA ILE A 95 -3.41 17.29 -1.09
C ILE A 95 -2.44 16.16 -0.73
N ASN A 96 -2.85 14.92 -0.96
CA ASN A 96 -1.98 13.77 -0.97
C ASN A 96 -1.78 13.33 -2.42
N LEU A 97 -0.53 13.24 -2.83
CA LEU A 97 -0.17 12.78 -4.16
C LEU A 97 0.60 11.47 -4.06
N HIS A 98 0.10 10.47 -4.78
CA HIS A 98 0.65 9.13 -4.87
C HIS A 98 1.21 8.93 -6.28
N VAL A 99 2.53 8.81 -6.41
CA VAL A 99 3.16 8.59 -7.71
C VAL A 99 3.53 7.12 -7.84
N TYR A 100 3.11 6.52 -8.94
CA TYR A 100 3.37 5.13 -9.27
C TYR A 100 3.92 4.99 -10.69
N GLU A 101 4.77 3.99 -10.89
CA GLU A 101 5.16 3.55 -12.22
C GLU A 101 3.94 2.96 -12.96
N GLN A 102 3.89 3.14 -14.26
CA GLN A 102 2.85 2.55 -15.11
C GLN A 102 2.79 1.03 -14.90
N GLY A 103 1.58 0.48 -14.74
CA GLY A 103 1.35 -0.95 -14.50
C GLY A 103 1.31 -1.33 -13.02
N ASN A 104 1.60 -0.41 -12.09
CA ASN A 104 1.44 -0.70 -10.66
C ASN A 104 -0.02 -1.00 -10.31
N ALA A 105 -0.25 -2.10 -9.60
CA ALA A 105 -1.59 -2.60 -9.26
C ALA A 105 -2.39 -1.64 -8.36
N GLU A 106 -1.71 -0.81 -7.54
CA GLU A 106 -2.36 0.18 -6.68
C GLU A 106 -3.15 1.22 -7.49
N ILE A 107 -2.71 1.52 -8.72
CA ILE A 107 -3.45 2.43 -9.62
C ILE A 107 -4.84 1.86 -9.91
N LYS A 108 -4.90 0.59 -10.36
CA LYS A 108 -6.15 -0.10 -10.70
C LYS A 108 -7.01 -0.31 -9.47
N LEU A 109 -6.42 -0.67 -8.33
CA LEU A 109 -7.11 -0.83 -7.06
C LEU A 109 -7.90 0.42 -6.67
N ASN A 110 -7.24 1.58 -6.66
CA ASN A 110 -7.86 2.84 -6.26
C ASN A 110 -8.94 3.30 -7.26
N ILE A 111 -8.71 3.11 -8.57
CA ILE A 111 -9.67 3.45 -9.62
C ILE A 111 -10.91 2.55 -9.52
N MET A 112 -10.75 1.24 -9.37
CA MET A 112 -11.86 0.30 -9.28
C MET A 112 -12.71 0.55 -8.02
N PHE A 113 -12.07 0.79 -6.88
CA PHE A 113 -12.79 1.14 -5.64
C PHE A 113 -13.60 2.42 -5.81
N ARG A 114 -13.00 3.49 -6.33
CA ARG A 114 -13.68 4.75 -6.64
C ARG A 114 -14.87 4.55 -7.57
N ASP A 115 -14.65 3.88 -8.70
CA ASP A 115 -15.65 3.74 -9.75
C ASP A 115 -16.80 2.84 -9.30
N TYR A 116 -16.53 1.85 -8.44
CA TYR A 116 -17.56 1.03 -7.81
C TYR A 116 -18.48 1.87 -6.92
N LEU A 117 -17.91 2.70 -6.03
CA LEU A 117 -18.70 3.60 -5.18
C LEU A 117 -19.50 4.63 -5.97
N ARG A 118 -18.98 5.12 -7.09
CA ARG A 118 -19.71 6.02 -8.00
C ARG A 118 -20.90 5.33 -8.68
N LYS A 119 -20.75 4.05 -8.99
CA LYS A 119 -21.76 3.25 -9.68
C LYS A 119 -22.90 2.79 -8.76
N TYR A 120 -22.63 2.57 -7.47
CA TYR A 120 -23.53 1.99 -6.50
C TYR A 120 -23.76 2.93 -5.30
N PRO A 121 -24.74 3.86 -5.38
CA PRO A 121 -24.99 4.84 -4.32
C PRO A 121 -25.33 4.22 -2.96
N GLU A 122 -26.00 3.07 -2.94
CA GLU A 122 -26.32 2.32 -1.71
C GLU A 122 -25.06 1.86 -0.99
N ILE A 123 -24.08 1.38 -1.73
CA ILE A 123 -22.77 0.96 -1.19
C ILE A 123 -21.96 2.19 -0.72
N CYS A 124 -22.09 3.30 -1.44
CA CYS A 124 -21.52 4.57 -1.01
C CYS A 124 -22.06 5.00 0.36
N GLN A 125 -23.39 4.83 0.59
CA GLN A 125 -24.01 5.13 1.87
C GLN A 125 -23.52 4.19 3.00
N GLU A 126 -23.41 2.89 2.75
CA GLU A 126 -22.81 1.94 3.70
C GLU A 126 -21.40 2.35 4.12
N TYR A 127 -20.61 2.87 3.16
CA TYR A 127 -19.25 3.35 3.44
C TYR A 127 -19.25 4.64 4.27
N VAL A 128 -20.25 5.52 4.10
CA VAL A 128 -20.45 6.70 4.98
C VAL A 128 -20.73 6.24 6.41
N GLU A 129 -21.66 5.30 6.58
CA GLU A 129 -22.04 4.77 7.90
C GLU A 129 -20.85 4.10 8.60
N LEU A 130 -20.10 3.27 7.88
CA LEU A 130 -18.85 2.69 8.41
C LEU A 130 -17.89 3.77 8.91
N LYS A 131 -17.63 4.81 8.10
CA LYS A 131 -16.73 5.89 8.49
C LYS A 131 -17.22 6.64 9.74
N ASN A 132 -18.53 6.91 9.83
CA ASN A 132 -19.11 7.56 11.00
C ASN A 132 -18.98 6.69 12.25
N ASN A 133 -19.24 5.38 12.14
CA ASN A 133 -19.07 4.45 13.26
C ASN A 133 -17.60 4.36 13.72
N LEU A 134 -16.65 4.38 12.80
CA LEU A 134 -15.24 4.41 13.13
C LEU A 134 -14.83 5.67 13.89
N LEU A 135 -15.42 6.83 13.57
CA LEU A 135 -15.13 8.09 14.27
C LEU A 135 -15.58 8.07 15.75
N LEU A 136 -16.54 7.23 16.11
CA LEU A 136 -17.00 7.05 17.50
C LEU A 136 -16.07 6.16 18.33
N GLN A 137 -15.14 5.42 17.68
CA GLN A 137 -14.25 4.49 18.36
C GLN A 137 -12.94 5.16 18.77
N LYS A 138 -12.55 4.99 20.05
CA LYS A 138 -11.27 5.51 20.56
C LYS A 138 -10.08 4.95 19.79
N SER A 139 -10.12 3.66 19.43
CA SER A 139 -9.07 2.98 18.66
C SER A 139 -8.80 3.61 17.29
N SER A 140 -9.77 4.29 16.69
CA SER A 140 -9.60 5.00 15.41
C SER A 140 -8.56 6.12 15.46
N TYR A 141 -8.30 6.67 16.63
CA TYR A 141 -7.35 7.76 16.86
C TYR A 141 -5.97 7.25 17.30
N GLU A 142 -5.85 5.98 17.58
CA GLU A 142 -4.59 5.34 17.94
C GLU A 142 -3.79 5.00 16.69
N LYS A 143 -2.48 5.17 16.75
CA LYS A 143 -1.58 4.71 15.69
C LYS A 143 -1.14 3.29 16.02
N ASN A 144 -1.60 2.33 15.24
CA ASN A 144 -1.01 1.00 15.20
C ASN A 144 0.21 1.05 14.30
N ASN A 145 1.39 0.75 14.88
CA ASN A 145 2.67 1.01 14.25
C ASN A 145 2.79 2.45 13.67
N ARG A 146 3.90 2.84 13.15
CA ARG A 146 4.18 4.24 12.78
C ARG A 146 3.43 4.73 11.54
N LEU A 147 2.70 3.88 10.82
CA LEU A 147 2.26 4.13 9.46
C LEU A 147 0.75 4.34 9.31
N VAL A 148 -0.10 3.61 10.04
CA VAL A 148 -1.54 3.55 9.80
C VAL A 148 -2.32 3.84 11.09
N THR A 149 -3.39 4.63 10.99
CA THR A 149 -4.31 4.88 12.12
C THR A 149 -5.38 3.81 12.19
N GLY A 150 -5.95 3.55 13.38
CA GLY A 150 -7.08 2.63 13.55
C GLY A 150 -8.27 2.97 12.64
N TYR A 151 -8.52 4.25 12.38
CA TYR A 151 -9.52 4.70 11.41
C TYR A 151 -9.25 4.19 9.98
N ASN A 152 -7.99 4.16 9.55
CA ASN A 152 -7.65 3.63 8.22
C ASN A 152 -7.76 2.11 8.20
N MET A 153 -7.32 1.44 9.26
CA MET A 153 -7.41 -0.02 9.39
C MET A 153 -8.85 -0.52 9.43
N GLY A 154 -9.75 0.20 10.11
CA GLY A 154 -11.16 -0.18 10.21
C GLY A 154 -11.92 -0.18 8.87
N LYS A 155 -11.37 0.41 7.82
CA LYS A 155 -11.94 0.40 6.47
C LYS A 155 -11.49 -0.80 5.61
N ASP A 156 -10.44 -1.51 6.02
CA ASP A 156 -9.77 -2.50 5.17
C ASP A 156 -10.70 -3.62 4.71
N ALA A 157 -11.48 -4.20 5.62
CA ALA A 157 -12.43 -5.27 5.29
C ALA A 157 -13.50 -4.82 4.28
N PHE A 158 -14.01 -3.60 4.41
CA PHE A 158 -14.98 -3.05 3.48
C PHE A 158 -14.33 -2.82 2.10
N ILE A 159 -13.13 -2.25 2.05
CA ILE A 159 -12.40 -2.01 0.80
C ILE A 159 -12.15 -3.34 0.08
N LYS A 160 -11.70 -4.39 0.78
CA LYS A 160 -11.49 -5.73 0.21
C LYS A 160 -12.78 -6.32 -0.36
N MET A 161 -13.89 -6.23 0.38
CA MET A 161 -15.21 -6.69 -0.08
C MET A 161 -15.62 -5.99 -1.39
N ILE A 162 -15.41 -4.68 -1.49
CA ILE A 162 -15.74 -3.92 -2.71
C ILE A 162 -14.83 -4.32 -3.87
N LEU A 163 -13.54 -4.50 -3.63
CA LEU A 163 -12.59 -4.93 -4.66
C LEU A 163 -12.91 -6.33 -5.19
N ASP A 164 -13.33 -7.27 -4.31
CA ASP A 164 -13.80 -8.59 -4.72
C ASP A 164 -15.05 -8.49 -5.60
N LYS A 165 -16.04 -7.72 -5.19
CA LYS A 165 -17.26 -7.46 -5.99
C LYS A 165 -16.96 -6.77 -7.32
N ALA A 166 -15.95 -5.92 -7.36
CA ALA A 166 -15.50 -5.24 -8.57
C ALA A 166 -14.65 -6.14 -9.50
N GLY A 167 -14.27 -7.35 -9.06
CA GLY A 167 -13.44 -8.28 -9.82
C GLY A 167 -11.96 -7.88 -9.88
N PHE A 168 -11.47 -7.19 -8.85
CA PHE A 168 -10.04 -6.88 -8.75
C PHE A 168 -9.22 -8.15 -8.51
N ASN A 169 -8.28 -8.44 -9.40
CA ASN A 169 -7.46 -9.67 -9.35
C ASN A 169 -6.00 -9.43 -9.76
N GLU A 170 -5.45 -8.25 -9.46
CA GLU A 170 -4.05 -7.95 -9.75
C GLU A 170 -3.13 -8.48 -8.65
N ILE A 171 -1.87 -8.76 -9.04
CA ILE A 171 -0.81 -9.05 -8.08
C ILE A 171 -0.26 -7.74 -7.53
N ARG A 172 -0.13 -7.66 -6.22
CA ARG A 172 0.54 -6.55 -5.54
C ARG A 172 1.37 -7.04 -4.35
N ILE A 173 2.48 -6.36 -4.08
CA ILE A 173 3.36 -6.67 -2.96
C ILE A 173 3.42 -5.45 -2.05
N VAL A 174 3.20 -5.68 -0.76
CA VAL A 174 3.22 -4.63 0.27
C VAL A 174 4.01 -5.10 1.50
N HIS A 175 4.49 -4.15 2.29
CA HIS A 175 4.97 -4.45 3.64
C HIS A 175 3.82 -4.84 4.54
N CYS A 176 4.03 -5.81 5.44
CA CYS A 176 3.07 -6.12 6.49
C CYS A 176 2.80 -4.88 7.34
N ALA A 177 1.57 -4.38 7.29
CA ALA A 177 1.17 -3.17 8.01
C ALA A 177 -0.17 -3.33 8.73
N HIS A 178 -1.09 -4.08 8.16
CA HIS A 178 -2.41 -4.35 8.71
C HIS A 178 -2.42 -5.62 9.55
N HIS A 179 -3.37 -5.71 10.48
CA HIS A 179 -3.52 -6.92 11.30
C HIS A 179 -3.72 -8.18 10.45
N TYR A 180 -4.53 -8.07 9.39
CA TYR A 180 -4.74 -9.17 8.44
C TYR A 180 -3.45 -9.60 7.73
N ASP A 181 -2.56 -8.65 7.36
CA ASP A 181 -1.27 -8.97 6.73
C ASP A 181 -0.44 -9.85 7.65
N TRP A 182 -0.34 -9.48 8.93
CA TRP A 182 0.45 -10.20 9.92
C TRP A 182 -0.16 -11.57 10.28
N GLU A 183 -1.48 -11.68 10.41
CA GLU A 183 -2.13 -12.96 10.68
C GLU A 183 -1.87 -13.97 9.56
N GLU A 184 -2.07 -13.56 8.30
CA GLU A 184 -1.81 -14.43 7.15
C GLU A 184 -0.32 -14.67 6.93
N TYR A 185 0.52 -13.67 7.17
CA TYR A 185 1.97 -13.83 7.13
C TYR A 185 2.43 -14.92 8.10
N HIS A 186 2.02 -14.83 9.36
CA HIS A 186 2.37 -15.81 10.38
C HIS A 186 1.80 -17.20 10.08
N ARG A 187 0.56 -17.25 9.60
CA ARG A 187 -0.06 -18.53 9.21
C ARG A 187 0.75 -19.24 8.12
N ILE A 188 1.02 -18.53 7.01
CA ILE A 188 1.77 -19.10 5.88
C ILE A 188 3.19 -19.46 6.30
N TYR A 189 3.86 -18.61 7.08
CA TYR A 189 5.21 -18.86 7.55
C TYR A 189 5.28 -20.13 8.40
N GLU A 190 4.38 -20.27 9.37
CA GLU A 190 4.28 -21.44 10.24
C GLU A 190 3.94 -22.72 9.44
N GLU A 191 2.92 -22.66 8.58
CA GLU A 191 2.42 -23.82 7.86
C GLU A 191 3.38 -24.34 6.78
N GLN A 192 4.05 -23.45 6.07
CA GLN A 192 4.86 -23.81 4.91
C GLN A 192 6.34 -24.01 5.25
N ILE A 193 6.84 -23.46 6.36
CA ILE A 193 8.25 -23.50 6.70
C ILE A 193 8.50 -24.28 7.99
N PHE A 194 7.83 -23.97 9.08
CA PHE A 194 8.13 -24.55 10.40
C PHE A 194 7.48 -25.91 10.62
N LYS A 195 6.18 -26.06 10.33
CA LYS A 195 5.46 -27.34 10.49
C LYS A 195 6.07 -28.49 9.69
N PRO A 196 6.47 -28.32 8.40
CA PRO A 196 7.05 -29.43 7.63
C PRO A 196 8.32 -30.03 8.23
N ILE A 197 9.09 -29.25 8.98
CA ILE A 197 10.34 -29.68 9.63
C ILE A 197 10.17 -29.87 11.14
N ASN A 198 8.93 -29.85 11.63
CA ASN A 198 8.57 -30.06 13.04
C ASN A 198 9.27 -29.08 14.00
N LEU A 199 9.45 -27.83 13.62
CA LEU A 199 9.98 -26.77 14.46
C LEU A 199 8.88 -25.91 15.07
N PHE A 200 9.15 -25.39 16.27
CA PHE A 200 8.28 -24.44 16.94
C PHE A 200 8.39 -23.06 16.26
N TYR A 201 7.26 -22.43 16.00
CA TYR A 201 7.18 -21.08 15.44
C TYR A 201 6.82 -20.05 16.52
N ASP A 202 7.70 -19.08 16.75
CA ASP A 202 7.48 -18.01 17.72
C ASP A 202 7.03 -16.73 16.99
N ARG A 203 5.73 -16.41 17.10
CA ARG A 203 5.15 -15.18 16.53
C ARG A 203 5.64 -13.92 17.20
N SER A 204 6.28 -14.02 18.37
CA SER A 204 6.83 -12.88 19.13
C SER A 204 8.32 -12.64 18.87
N HIS A 205 8.93 -13.41 17.95
CA HIS A 205 10.37 -13.30 17.68
C HIS A 205 10.79 -11.85 17.38
N PRO A 206 11.91 -11.36 17.95
CA PRO A 206 12.36 -9.97 17.79
C PRO A 206 12.51 -9.48 16.35
N ASP A 207 12.80 -10.35 15.41
CA ASP A 207 12.96 -10.03 13.99
C ASP A 207 11.70 -9.38 13.38
N PHE A 208 10.50 -9.74 13.88
CA PHE A 208 9.25 -9.14 13.42
C PHE A 208 9.12 -7.64 13.76
N HIS A 209 9.97 -7.13 14.65
CA HIS A 209 9.96 -5.73 15.11
C HIS A 209 11.28 -5.01 14.86
N SER A 210 12.26 -5.71 14.31
CA SER A 210 13.61 -5.19 14.05
C SER A 210 13.63 -4.26 12.83
N LYS A 211 14.43 -3.19 12.89
CA LYS A 211 14.44 -2.16 11.84
C LYS A 211 15.11 -2.59 10.53
N ASN A 212 15.97 -3.61 10.59
CA ASN A 212 16.67 -4.16 9.44
C ASN A 212 15.97 -5.38 8.83
N HIS A 213 14.82 -5.79 9.39
CA HIS A 213 13.98 -6.87 8.88
C HIS A 213 12.74 -6.30 8.19
N TYR A 214 12.47 -6.79 6.99
CA TYR A 214 11.36 -6.36 6.14
C TYR A 214 10.49 -7.55 5.79
N HIS A 215 9.22 -7.45 6.10
CA HIS A 215 8.23 -8.51 5.93
C HIS A 215 7.24 -8.09 4.86
N PHE A 216 7.15 -8.89 3.82
CA PHE A 216 6.31 -8.65 2.65
C PHE A 216 5.20 -9.68 2.54
N VAL A 217 4.06 -9.23 2.08
CA VAL A 217 2.99 -10.09 1.60
C VAL A 217 2.72 -9.80 0.13
N LEU A 218 2.51 -10.86 -0.64
CA LEU A 218 2.06 -10.81 -2.01
C LEU A 218 0.59 -11.16 -2.06
N TYR A 219 -0.20 -10.22 -2.53
CA TYR A 219 -1.62 -10.40 -2.78
C TYR A 219 -1.89 -10.85 -4.22
N GLN A 220 -2.80 -11.80 -4.37
CA GLN A 220 -3.55 -12.05 -5.59
C GLN A 220 -4.96 -11.53 -5.37
N GLY A 221 -5.31 -10.42 -6.01
CA GLY A 221 -6.55 -9.71 -5.69
C GLY A 221 -6.56 -9.21 -4.25
N THR A 222 -7.50 -9.71 -3.43
CA THR A 222 -7.66 -9.36 -2.02
C THR A 222 -7.10 -10.39 -1.05
N LYS A 223 -6.59 -11.53 -1.54
CA LYS A 223 -6.06 -12.64 -0.75
C LYS A 223 -4.53 -12.69 -0.80
N ILE A 224 -3.91 -13.04 0.31
CA ILE A 224 -2.46 -13.22 0.38
C ILE A 224 -2.10 -14.61 -0.14
N ALA A 225 -1.23 -14.64 -1.15
CA ALA A 225 -0.75 -15.85 -1.79
C ALA A 225 0.65 -16.26 -1.33
N SER A 226 1.51 -15.30 -1.02
CA SER A 226 2.91 -15.56 -0.63
C SER A 226 3.43 -14.53 0.33
N ILE A 227 4.50 -14.90 1.03
CA ILE A 227 5.22 -14.04 1.96
C ILE A 227 6.72 -14.04 1.66
N ALA A 228 7.41 -12.97 2.07
CA ALA A 228 8.87 -12.92 2.06
C ALA A 228 9.41 -12.19 3.29
N HIS A 229 10.56 -12.63 3.78
CA HIS A 229 11.33 -12.01 4.84
C HIS A 229 12.70 -11.63 4.32
N ILE A 230 13.03 -10.36 4.39
CA ILE A 230 14.32 -9.80 3.96
C ILE A 230 15.01 -9.20 5.18
N GLU A 231 16.31 -9.48 5.31
CA GLU A 231 17.16 -8.79 6.28
C GLU A 231 18.21 -7.95 5.54
N PHE A 232 18.39 -6.72 5.99
CA PHE A 232 19.49 -5.86 5.61
C PHE A 232 20.66 -6.10 6.55
N LEU A 233 21.70 -6.80 6.05
CA LEU A 233 22.87 -7.15 6.85
C LEU A 233 23.75 -5.94 7.16
N ASN A 234 23.86 -5.02 6.18
CA ASN A 234 24.62 -3.78 6.28
C ASN A 234 24.13 -2.76 5.24
N THR A 235 24.90 -1.72 4.96
CA THR A 235 24.51 -0.66 4.01
C THR A 235 24.51 -1.08 2.54
N SER A 236 25.13 -2.22 2.19
CA SER A 236 25.27 -2.68 0.79
C SER A 236 24.70 -4.06 0.53
N GLU A 237 24.40 -4.84 1.56
CA GLU A 237 24.04 -6.26 1.45
C GLU A 237 22.70 -6.57 2.13
N SER A 238 21.97 -7.46 1.51
CA SER A 238 20.71 -8.01 2.02
C SER A 238 20.59 -9.49 1.72
N VAL A 239 19.80 -10.20 2.52
CA VAL A 239 19.56 -11.65 2.37
C VAL A 239 18.05 -11.92 2.46
N ILE A 240 17.58 -12.91 1.68
CA ILE A 240 16.25 -13.47 1.84
C ILE A 240 16.32 -14.50 2.97
N ARG A 241 15.64 -14.24 4.08
CA ARG A 241 15.55 -15.15 5.22
C ARG A 241 14.49 -16.21 5.03
N ALA A 242 13.39 -15.83 4.38
CA ALA A 242 12.31 -16.76 4.08
C ALA A 242 11.52 -16.33 2.85
N PHE A 243 10.98 -17.31 2.14
CA PHE A 243 9.92 -17.16 1.17
C PHE A 243 8.98 -18.36 1.30
N ALA A 244 7.69 -18.12 1.33
CA ALA A 244 6.69 -19.17 1.33
C ALA A 244 5.45 -18.78 0.53
N THR A 245 4.85 -19.76 -0.12
CA THR A 245 3.58 -19.64 -0.84
C THR A 245 2.54 -20.50 -0.16
N ASP A 246 1.34 -19.97 0.05
CA ASP A 246 0.22 -20.75 0.58
C ASP A 246 -0.10 -21.92 -0.36
N ALA A 247 -0.36 -23.10 0.21
CA ALA A 247 -0.49 -24.37 -0.51
C ALA A 247 -1.59 -24.39 -1.61
N GLN A 248 -2.53 -23.46 -1.55
CA GLN A 248 -3.58 -23.31 -2.59
C GLN A 248 -3.09 -22.61 -3.86
N TYR A 249 -1.87 -22.07 -3.88
CA TYR A 249 -1.31 -21.31 -4.99
C TYR A 249 -0.10 -22.00 -5.60
N GLU A 250 0.19 -21.69 -6.87
CA GLU A 250 1.31 -22.26 -7.61
C GLU A 250 2.63 -21.58 -7.18
N TYR A 251 3.53 -22.36 -6.55
CA TYR A 251 4.77 -21.84 -5.93
C TYR A 251 5.68 -21.10 -6.92
N HIS A 252 6.02 -21.73 -8.07
CA HIS A 252 7.02 -21.16 -8.98
C HIS A 252 6.60 -19.85 -9.61
N TYR A 253 5.29 -19.68 -9.87
CA TYR A 253 4.75 -18.44 -10.40
C TYR A 253 4.95 -17.27 -9.41
N TYR A 254 4.49 -17.45 -8.17
CA TYR A 254 4.55 -16.41 -7.16
C TYR A 254 5.98 -16.16 -6.66
N PHE A 255 6.81 -17.21 -6.57
CA PHE A 255 8.23 -17.09 -6.28
C PHE A 255 8.93 -16.20 -7.31
N THR A 256 8.76 -16.50 -8.61
CA THR A 256 9.38 -15.71 -9.68
C THR A 256 8.95 -14.26 -9.65
N TYR A 257 7.67 -14.00 -9.38
CA TYR A 257 7.15 -12.64 -9.30
C TYR A 257 7.72 -11.89 -8.10
N MET A 258 7.73 -12.53 -6.93
CA MET A 258 8.27 -11.94 -5.69
C MET A 258 9.75 -11.63 -5.83
N ILE A 259 10.57 -12.57 -6.33
CA ILE A 259 12.02 -12.35 -6.48
C ILE A 259 12.32 -11.18 -7.40
N LYS A 260 11.71 -11.11 -8.58
CA LYS A 260 11.90 -9.97 -9.51
C LYS A 260 11.55 -8.63 -8.86
N PHE A 261 10.47 -8.62 -8.10
CA PHE A 261 10.05 -7.42 -7.37
C PHE A 261 11.06 -7.05 -6.28
N LEU A 262 11.50 -8.01 -5.47
CA LEU A 262 12.46 -7.79 -4.38
C LEU A 262 13.82 -7.34 -4.90
N GLU A 263 14.31 -7.91 -6.00
CA GLU A 263 15.53 -7.43 -6.66
C GLU A 263 15.42 -5.96 -7.05
N LYS A 264 14.32 -5.56 -7.68
CA LYS A 264 14.07 -4.17 -8.07
C LYS A 264 14.02 -3.26 -6.84
N TRP A 265 13.29 -3.65 -5.79
CA TRP A 265 13.13 -2.86 -4.57
C TRP A 265 14.45 -2.74 -3.79
N ILE A 266 15.21 -3.84 -3.63
CA ILE A 266 16.50 -3.84 -2.93
C ILE A 266 17.52 -2.98 -3.66
N ASN A 267 17.55 -3.05 -5.00
CA ASN A 267 18.39 -2.17 -5.81
C ASN A 267 17.99 -0.70 -5.64
N TYR A 268 16.70 -0.39 -5.58
CA TYR A 268 16.20 0.94 -5.29
C TYR A 268 16.64 1.43 -3.90
N GLN A 269 16.74 0.54 -2.90
CA GLN A 269 17.30 0.86 -1.57
C GLN A 269 18.85 1.00 -1.57
N GLY A 270 19.49 0.92 -2.72
CA GLY A 270 20.94 1.04 -2.86
C GLY A 270 21.73 -0.18 -2.38
N ARG A 271 21.08 -1.37 -2.32
CA ARG A 271 21.67 -2.62 -1.84
C ARG A 271 21.70 -3.69 -2.92
N LYS A 272 22.50 -4.72 -2.68
CA LYS A 272 22.53 -5.94 -3.48
C LYS A 272 21.89 -7.09 -2.69
N ILE A 273 21.19 -7.96 -3.39
CA ILE A 273 20.62 -9.17 -2.82
C ILE A 273 21.55 -10.36 -3.09
N ASP A 274 21.84 -11.14 -2.06
CA ASP A 274 22.46 -12.46 -2.24
C ASP A 274 21.37 -13.54 -2.30
N ILE A 275 21.01 -13.93 -3.51
CA ILE A 275 20.02 -14.99 -3.77
C ILE A 275 20.68 -16.38 -3.68
N LYS A 276 22.00 -16.49 -3.83
CA LYS A 276 22.72 -17.78 -3.89
C LYS A 276 22.68 -18.56 -2.58
N ASN A 277 22.39 -17.89 -1.46
CA ASN A 277 22.29 -18.48 -0.13
C ASN A 277 20.85 -18.73 0.31
N TYR A 278 19.86 -18.65 -0.59
CA TYR A 278 18.49 -19.04 -0.26
C TYR A 278 18.41 -20.57 -0.14
N ASP A 279 18.61 -21.06 1.07
CA ASP A 279 18.48 -22.46 1.43
C ASP A 279 17.47 -22.56 2.58
N ASN A 280 16.31 -23.13 2.29
CA ASN A 280 15.28 -23.42 3.30
C ASN A 280 15.78 -24.30 4.45
N SER A 281 16.96 -24.93 4.33
CA SER A 281 17.57 -25.76 5.36
C SER A 281 18.27 -24.99 6.49
N LYS A 282 18.43 -23.67 6.36
CA LYS A 282 19.12 -22.80 7.33
C LYS A 282 18.20 -21.96 8.19
N ILE A 283 16.97 -22.38 8.39
CA ILE A 283 16.08 -21.78 9.35
C ILE A 283 16.43 -22.33 10.73
N SER A 284 17.30 -21.66 11.44
CA SER A 284 17.66 -21.96 12.83
C SER A 284 17.15 -20.85 13.74
#